data_4fa71ef9d7e950174601d5dc9359d6b1
#
_entry.id   4fa71ef9d7e950174601d5dc9359d6b1
#
_cell.length_a   1.000
_cell.length_b   1.000
_cell.length_c   1.000
_cell.angle_alpha   90.00
_cell.angle_beta   90.00
_cell.angle_gamma   90.00
#
_symmetry.space_group_name_H-M   'P 1'
#
loop_
_entity.id
_entity.type
_entity.pdbx_description
1 polymer ?
#
loop_
_entity_poly.entity_id
_entity_poly.type
_entity_poly.pdbx_seq_one_letter_code
_entity_poly.pdbx_strand_id
1 'polypeptide(L)'
;MSKDRILMCPPDFFTVDYVINPWMAGQEELLDLACANEQWTNLRDQIGEFADVVTIEPQPALPDMVFTANAGAVYGDKAIASHFMPHERRPEEQFFKQWFRNNGFDLLDLDDNIGFEGAGDCLLDRRGAWLWTGYGFRTEIEAHREIQAFFDIEVVSIRLTDARFYHIDTCFCPLTDGFLMYHPPAFDYDSRIAIESRIPPHKRIIVDTFDAGNFACNAVNIGDRVILNSASEPLKARLMLAGFRVHEVELSEFLKAGGSAKCLTLRLTEPVREGSR
;
A
#
# COMPACT_ATOMS: atom_id res chain seq x y z
N MET A 1 -18.18 15.05 6.82
CA MET A 1 -17.46 13.79 6.60
C MET A 1 -16.35 13.74 7.62
N SER A 2 -16.10 12.59 8.28
CA SER A 2 -14.93 12.42 9.13
C SER A 2 -13.67 12.57 8.28
N LYS A 3 -12.63 13.17 8.85
CA LYS A 3 -11.32 13.27 8.21
C LYS A 3 -10.73 11.86 8.03
N ASP A 4 -10.03 11.61 6.93
CA ASP A 4 -9.32 10.34 6.75
C ASP A 4 -8.33 10.11 7.89
N ARG A 5 -8.18 8.85 8.33
CA ARG A 5 -7.18 8.46 9.34
C ARG A 5 -6.16 7.52 8.70
N ILE A 6 -4.89 7.80 8.92
CA ILE A 6 -3.77 7.05 8.32
C ILE A 6 -2.80 6.64 9.43
N LEU A 7 -2.51 5.34 9.50
CA LEU A 7 -1.49 4.79 10.39
C LEU A 7 -0.13 4.90 9.74
N MET A 8 0.85 5.37 10.50
CA MET A 8 2.26 5.41 10.14
C MET A 8 3.12 4.90 11.31
N CYS A 9 4.33 4.44 11.03
CA CYS A 9 5.31 4.05 12.04
C CYS A 9 6.58 4.88 11.86
N PRO A 10 7.10 5.55 12.90
CA PRO A 10 8.37 6.28 12.82
C PRO A 10 9.53 5.35 12.43
N PRO A 11 10.53 5.85 11.69
CA PRO A 11 11.64 5.03 11.20
C PRO A 11 12.81 4.90 12.18
N ASP A 12 12.55 4.95 13.51
CA ASP A 12 13.61 5.00 14.54
C ASP A 12 14.57 3.82 14.48
N PHE A 13 14.09 2.67 14.01
CA PHE A 13 14.88 1.43 13.86
C PHE A 13 14.97 0.95 12.41
N PHE A 14 14.67 1.83 11.46
CA PHE A 14 14.68 1.47 10.04
C PHE A 14 16.11 1.24 9.55
N THR A 15 16.35 0.05 8.99
CA THR A 15 17.61 -0.37 8.38
C THR A 15 17.33 -1.30 7.19
N VAL A 16 18.36 -1.61 6.40
CA VAL A 16 18.32 -2.65 5.37
C VAL A 16 19.37 -3.70 5.74
N ASP A 17 18.98 -4.65 6.61
CA ASP A 17 19.88 -5.65 7.17
C ASP A 17 19.75 -7.03 6.49
N TYR A 18 18.78 -7.19 5.63
CA TYR A 18 18.47 -8.41 4.89
C TYR A 18 17.86 -8.10 3.52
N VAL A 19 17.72 -9.12 2.68
CA VAL A 19 17.17 -8.97 1.31
C VAL A 19 15.95 -9.87 1.17
N ILE A 20 14.76 -9.26 1.12
CA ILE A 20 13.48 -9.95 0.92
C ILE A 20 12.74 -9.50 -0.34
N ASN A 21 13.31 -8.55 -1.09
CA ASN A 21 12.83 -8.14 -2.40
C ASN A 21 14.01 -7.66 -3.27
N PRO A 22 13.85 -7.57 -4.61
CA PRO A 22 14.96 -7.21 -5.51
C PRO A 22 15.55 -5.80 -5.29
N TRP A 23 14.82 -4.87 -4.69
CA TRP A 23 15.28 -3.49 -4.47
C TRP A 23 16.29 -3.39 -3.34
N MET A 24 16.21 -4.30 -2.35
CA MET A 24 17.11 -4.31 -1.19
C MET A 24 18.52 -4.80 -1.55
N ALA A 25 18.67 -5.56 -2.64
CA ALA A 25 19.95 -6.16 -3.01
C ALA A 25 21.01 -5.09 -3.29
N GLY A 26 22.11 -5.12 -2.51
CA GLY A 26 23.21 -4.15 -2.61
C GLY A 26 22.92 -2.81 -1.94
N GLN A 27 21.86 -2.71 -1.15
CA GLN A 27 21.53 -1.51 -0.36
C GLN A 27 21.86 -1.69 1.14
N GLU A 28 22.30 -2.88 1.53
CA GLU A 28 22.69 -3.16 2.91
C GLU A 28 23.80 -2.18 3.35
N GLU A 29 23.67 -1.63 4.53
CA GLU A 29 24.59 -0.64 5.12
C GLU A 29 24.64 0.73 4.39
N LEU A 30 23.84 0.97 3.37
CA LEU A 30 23.84 2.25 2.62
C LEU A 30 22.76 3.25 3.11
N LEU A 31 21.96 2.86 4.10
CA LEU A 31 20.86 3.69 4.61
C LEU A 31 21.40 4.83 5.50
N ASP A 32 20.92 6.05 5.24
CA ASP A 32 21.08 7.20 6.13
C ASP A 32 19.81 7.38 6.98
N LEU A 33 19.89 6.94 8.24
CA LEU A 33 18.75 7.00 9.17
C LEU A 33 18.32 8.44 9.47
N ALA A 34 19.24 9.40 9.48
CA ALA A 34 18.90 10.79 9.72
C ALA A 34 18.10 11.36 8.54
N CYS A 35 18.52 11.05 7.32
CA CYS A 35 17.80 11.40 6.09
C CYS A 35 16.44 10.69 6.03
N ALA A 36 16.37 9.40 6.39
CA ALA A 36 15.10 8.66 6.45
C ALA A 36 14.10 9.29 7.42
N ASN A 37 14.55 9.74 8.59
CA ASN A 37 13.73 10.45 9.56
C ASN A 37 13.19 11.79 9.03
N GLU A 38 14.01 12.55 8.32
CA GLU A 38 13.59 13.80 7.67
C GLU A 38 12.56 13.53 6.57
N GLN A 39 12.82 12.57 5.68
CA GLN A 39 11.91 12.18 4.61
C GLN A 39 10.55 11.69 5.14
N TRP A 40 10.57 10.85 6.17
CA TRP A 40 9.35 10.37 6.83
C TRP A 40 8.56 11.51 7.48
N THR A 41 9.24 12.43 8.15
CA THR A 41 8.63 13.60 8.78
C THR A 41 7.94 14.48 7.75
N ASN A 42 8.61 14.73 6.61
CA ASN A 42 8.04 15.51 5.51
C ASN A 42 6.80 14.83 4.92
N LEU A 43 6.82 13.49 4.72
CA LEU A 43 5.66 12.74 4.27
C LEU A 43 4.51 12.81 5.26
N ARG A 44 4.78 12.59 6.56
CA ARG A 44 3.79 12.67 7.64
C ARG A 44 3.12 14.05 7.67
N ASP A 45 3.91 15.11 7.61
CA ASP A 45 3.41 16.48 7.70
C ASP A 45 2.58 16.84 6.47
N GLN A 46 3.02 16.41 5.27
CA GLN A 46 2.24 16.60 4.04
C GLN A 46 0.90 15.85 4.09
N ILE A 47 0.87 14.62 4.61
CA ILE A 47 -0.37 13.86 4.82
C ILE A 47 -1.23 14.54 5.89
N GLY A 48 -0.61 15.05 6.96
CA GLY A 48 -1.27 15.70 8.09
C GLY A 48 -2.07 16.96 7.74
N GLU A 49 -1.74 17.62 6.60
CA GLU A 49 -2.54 18.71 6.07
C GLU A 49 -3.97 18.25 5.67
N PHE A 50 -4.13 16.98 5.26
CA PHE A 50 -5.35 16.46 4.64
C PHE A 50 -6.02 15.32 5.40
N ALA A 51 -5.27 14.61 6.25
CA ALA A 51 -5.72 13.46 7.02
C ALA A 51 -5.23 13.54 8.47
N ASP A 52 -5.87 12.77 9.37
CA ASP A 52 -5.37 12.59 10.73
C ASP A 52 -4.35 11.44 10.72
N VAL A 53 -3.10 11.77 11.04
CA VAL A 53 -2.06 10.76 11.18
C VAL A 53 -2.07 10.22 12.61
N VAL A 54 -2.13 8.90 12.73
CA VAL A 54 -1.93 8.17 13.98
C VAL A 54 -0.68 7.30 13.85
N THR A 55 0.00 7.02 14.96
CA THR A 55 1.25 6.25 14.91
C THR A 55 1.15 4.96 15.70
N ILE A 56 1.93 3.97 15.27
CA ILE A 56 2.30 2.81 16.07
C ILE A 56 3.73 2.98 16.54
N GLU A 57 4.03 2.52 17.75
CA GLU A 57 5.38 2.56 18.33
C GLU A 57 6.32 1.63 17.56
N PRO A 58 7.43 2.15 17.00
CA PRO A 58 8.43 1.32 16.34
C PRO A 58 9.10 0.37 17.34
N GLN A 59 9.51 -0.80 16.88
CA GLN A 59 10.13 -1.81 17.75
C GLN A 59 11.58 -2.05 17.36
N PRO A 60 12.50 -2.17 18.36
CA PRO A 60 13.88 -2.55 18.09
C PRO A 60 13.97 -3.88 17.33
N ALA A 61 14.90 -3.99 16.40
CA ALA A 61 15.14 -5.16 15.54
C ALA A 61 13.96 -5.54 14.61
N LEU A 62 13.00 -4.63 14.39
CA LEU A 62 11.91 -4.78 13.41
C LEU A 62 11.93 -3.61 12.43
N PRO A 63 12.94 -3.53 11.55
CA PRO A 63 13.17 -2.36 10.69
C PRO A 63 12.01 -2.09 9.72
N ASP A 64 11.34 -3.12 9.24
CA ASP A 64 10.27 -2.99 8.24
C ASP A 64 8.91 -2.61 8.83
N MET A 65 8.77 -2.45 10.17
CA MET A 65 7.54 -1.91 10.79
C MET A 65 7.16 -0.53 10.25
N VAL A 66 8.11 0.22 9.71
CA VAL A 66 7.87 1.51 9.05
C VAL A 66 6.90 1.39 7.87
N PHE A 67 6.84 0.23 7.21
CA PHE A 67 5.94 -0.04 6.08
C PHE A 67 4.55 -0.51 6.56
N THR A 68 3.81 0.41 7.17
CA THR A 68 2.51 0.14 7.79
C THR A 68 1.40 -0.30 6.83
N ALA A 69 1.55 -0.10 5.52
CA ALA A 69 0.66 -0.73 4.54
C ALA A 69 0.54 -2.25 4.74
N ASN A 70 1.65 -2.86 5.20
CA ASN A 70 1.70 -4.30 5.43
C ASN A 70 1.24 -4.71 6.85
N ALA A 71 0.75 -3.79 7.68
CA ALA A 71 0.18 -4.15 8.99
C ALA A 71 -1.06 -5.04 8.87
N GLY A 72 -1.85 -4.82 7.82
CA GLY A 72 -3.08 -5.52 7.55
C GLY A 72 -3.92 -4.79 6.51
N ALA A 73 -5.13 -5.26 6.27
CA ALA A 73 -6.14 -4.59 5.48
C ALA A 73 -7.31 -4.15 6.38
N VAL A 74 -7.89 -2.98 6.09
CA VAL A 74 -8.98 -2.40 6.87
C VAL A 74 -10.18 -2.12 5.97
N TYR A 75 -11.38 -2.43 6.45
CA TYR A 75 -12.64 -2.06 5.81
C TYR A 75 -13.72 -1.81 6.88
N GLY A 76 -14.15 -0.56 7.02
CA GLY A 76 -15.04 -0.14 8.09
C GLY A 76 -14.39 -0.27 9.48
N ASP A 77 -15.04 -1.03 10.36
CA ASP A 77 -14.57 -1.37 11.70
C ASP A 77 -13.83 -2.72 11.78
N LYS A 78 -13.63 -3.37 10.62
CA LYS A 78 -12.97 -4.67 10.51
C LYS A 78 -11.52 -4.51 10.02
N ALA A 79 -10.64 -5.39 10.50
CA ALA A 79 -9.28 -5.51 10.02
C ALA A 79 -8.89 -6.98 9.84
N ILE A 80 -8.05 -7.26 8.84
CA ILE A 80 -7.37 -8.55 8.69
C ILE A 80 -5.89 -8.28 8.91
N ALA A 81 -5.30 -8.91 9.93
CA ALA A 81 -3.87 -8.79 10.18
C ALA A 81 -3.05 -9.51 9.11
N SER A 82 -1.89 -8.98 8.82
CA SER A 82 -0.95 -9.67 7.94
C SER A 82 -0.38 -10.92 8.57
N HIS A 83 -0.10 -11.91 7.72
CA HIS A 83 0.75 -13.05 7.99
C HIS A 83 1.88 -13.06 6.96
N PHE A 84 3.06 -12.66 7.40
CA PHE A 84 4.19 -12.38 6.50
C PHE A 84 4.81 -13.65 5.91
N MET A 85 5.01 -13.64 4.59
CA MET A 85 5.77 -14.69 3.90
C MET A 85 7.26 -14.67 4.31
N PRO A 86 7.99 -13.53 4.30
CA PRO A 86 9.34 -13.45 4.83
C PRO A 86 9.35 -13.64 6.35
N HIS A 87 10.19 -14.57 6.81
CA HIS A 87 10.28 -14.87 8.25
C HIS A 87 10.86 -13.71 9.06
N GLU A 88 11.62 -12.83 8.44
CA GLU A 88 12.20 -11.63 9.04
C GLU A 88 11.11 -10.67 9.55
N ARG A 89 9.96 -10.61 8.87
CA ARG A 89 8.86 -9.73 9.22
C ARG A 89 7.82 -10.34 10.15
N ARG A 90 7.80 -11.66 10.33
CA ARG A 90 6.82 -12.34 11.20
C ARG A 90 6.76 -11.80 12.63
N PRO A 91 7.87 -11.40 13.27
CA PRO A 91 7.82 -10.82 14.61
C PRO A 91 7.03 -9.49 14.69
N GLU A 92 6.80 -8.78 13.56
CA GLU A 92 6.00 -7.56 13.52
C GLU A 92 4.51 -7.82 13.77
N GLU A 93 4.01 -9.00 13.40
CA GLU A 93 2.58 -9.35 13.40
C GLU A 93 1.92 -9.12 14.76
N GLN A 94 2.59 -9.52 15.85
CA GLN A 94 2.04 -9.39 17.21
C GLN A 94 1.76 -7.93 17.58
N PHE A 95 2.62 -6.99 17.14
CA PHE A 95 2.47 -5.56 17.42
C PHE A 95 1.35 -4.94 16.61
N PHE A 96 1.22 -5.30 15.34
CA PHE A 96 0.11 -4.85 14.49
C PHE A 96 -1.23 -5.44 14.98
N LYS A 97 -1.31 -6.73 15.30
CA LYS A 97 -2.50 -7.38 15.88
C LYS A 97 -2.91 -6.71 17.19
N GLN A 98 -1.96 -6.43 18.08
CA GLN A 98 -2.22 -5.73 19.34
C GLN A 98 -2.73 -4.31 19.09
N TRP A 99 -2.13 -3.60 18.13
CA TRP A 99 -2.55 -2.26 17.77
C TRP A 99 -4.00 -2.22 17.27
N PHE A 100 -4.38 -3.11 16.34
CA PHE A 100 -5.75 -3.20 15.83
C PHE A 100 -6.76 -3.48 16.96
N ARG A 101 -6.49 -4.44 17.83
CA ARG A 101 -7.35 -4.76 18.98
C ARG A 101 -7.52 -3.57 19.92
N ASN A 102 -6.44 -2.88 20.24
CA ASN A 102 -6.46 -1.72 21.14
C ASN A 102 -7.19 -0.51 20.54
N ASN A 103 -7.30 -0.45 19.22
CA ASN A 103 -8.00 0.62 18.50
C ASN A 103 -9.44 0.24 18.07
N GLY A 104 -9.95 -0.89 18.58
CA GLY A 104 -11.37 -1.26 18.47
C GLY A 104 -11.77 -1.90 17.16
N PHE A 105 -10.82 -2.43 16.38
CA PHE A 105 -11.13 -3.19 15.17
C PHE A 105 -11.56 -4.61 15.51
N ASP A 106 -12.60 -5.10 14.80
CA ASP A 106 -12.92 -6.52 14.71
C ASP A 106 -11.85 -7.17 13.84
N LEU A 107 -10.99 -7.98 14.47
CA LEU A 107 -9.76 -8.49 13.85
C LEU A 107 -9.89 -9.97 13.47
N LEU A 108 -9.72 -10.26 12.18
CA LEU A 108 -9.49 -11.61 11.69
C LEU A 108 -7.98 -11.91 11.63
N ASP A 109 -7.59 -13.02 12.24
CA ASP A 109 -6.31 -13.69 12.03
C ASP A 109 -6.53 -14.81 11.01
N LEU A 110 -5.80 -14.78 9.89
CA LEU A 110 -5.82 -15.87 8.90
C LEU A 110 -5.12 -17.12 9.45
N ASP A 111 -5.36 -18.26 8.80
CA ASP A 111 -4.61 -19.50 9.09
C ASP A 111 -3.10 -19.28 8.87
N ASP A 112 -2.27 -19.80 9.78
CA ASP A 112 -0.80 -19.64 9.76
C ASP A 112 -0.13 -20.21 8.49
N ASN A 113 -0.87 -20.93 7.66
CA ASN A 113 -0.38 -21.44 6.37
C ASN A 113 -0.76 -20.54 5.19
N ILE A 114 -1.46 -19.43 5.40
CA ILE A 114 -1.93 -18.54 4.33
C ILE A 114 -1.18 -17.21 4.41
N GLY A 115 -0.25 -17.00 3.50
CA GLY A 115 0.48 -15.73 3.39
C GLY A 115 -0.43 -14.58 2.93
N PHE A 116 -0.37 -13.45 3.66
CA PHE A 116 -1.09 -12.22 3.34
C PHE A 116 -0.33 -11.01 3.86
N GLU A 117 -0.09 -10.01 3.02
CA GLU A 117 0.68 -8.83 3.41
C GLU A 117 -0.12 -7.52 3.31
N GLY A 118 -1.33 -7.55 3.87
CA GLY A 118 -2.14 -6.37 4.15
C GLY A 118 -2.51 -5.52 2.94
N ALA A 119 -2.54 -4.21 3.14
CA ALA A 119 -2.86 -3.24 2.10
C ALA A 119 -1.70 -2.98 1.12
N GLY A 120 -0.60 -3.75 1.19
CA GLY A 120 0.35 -3.92 0.10
C GLY A 120 -0.30 -4.65 -1.08
N ASP A 121 -1.13 -5.66 -0.76
CA ASP A 121 -1.82 -6.50 -1.76
C ASP A 121 -3.36 -6.43 -1.69
N CYS A 122 -3.95 -5.60 -0.83
CA CYS A 122 -5.40 -5.46 -0.71
C CYS A 122 -5.80 -3.99 -0.73
N LEU A 123 -6.31 -3.51 -1.87
CA LEU A 123 -6.62 -2.11 -2.13
C LEU A 123 -8.09 -1.93 -2.49
N LEU A 124 -8.79 -1.05 -1.78
CA LEU A 124 -10.18 -0.74 -2.10
C LEU A 124 -10.28 0.08 -3.40
N ASP A 125 -11.18 -0.32 -4.30
CA ASP A 125 -11.66 0.58 -5.37
C ASP A 125 -12.27 1.82 -4.73
N ARG A 126 -11.82 3.02 -5.15
CA ARG A 126 -12.16 4.27 -4.46
C ARG A 126 -13.63 4.69 -4.60
N ARG A 127 -14.46 3.90 -5.29
CA ARG A 127 -15.93 3.97 -5.27
C ARG A 127 -16.54 3.00 -4.25
N GLY A 128 -15.70 2.21 -3.55
CA GLY A 128 -16.15 1.22 -2.58
C GLY A 128 -16.82 -0.01 -3.18
N ALA A 129 -16.59 -0.31 -4.47
CA ALA A 129 -17.32 -1.35 -5.19
C ALA A 129 -16.75 -2.76 -4.99
N TRP A 130 -15.42 -2.90 -4.86
CA TRP A 130 -14.68 -4.15 -4.66
C TRP A 130 -13.29 -3.89 -4.08
N LEU A 131 -12.63 -4.96 -3.65
CA LEU A 131 -11.22 -4.98 -3.30
C LEU A 131 -10.40 -5.54 -4.47
N TRP A 132 -9.38 -4.82 -4.88
CA TRP A 132 -8.31 -5.34 -5.71
C TRP A 132 -7.34 -6.09 -4.82
N THR A 133 -7.13 -7.38 -5.07
CA THR A 133 -6.24 -8.16 -4.24
C THR A 133 -5.19 -8.86 -5.09
N GLY A 134 -3.92 -8.54 -4.81
CA GLY A 134 -2.76 -9.07 -5.49
C GLY A 134 -2.37 -10.45 -4.97
N TYR A 135 -1.71 -11.24 -5.85
CA TYR A 135 -1.08 -12.50 -5.46
C TYR A 135 0.09 -12.82 -6.39
N GLY A 136 0.94 -13.75 -5.97
CA GLY A 136 2.05 -14.28 -6.78
C GLY A 136 3.41 -14.23 -6.11
N PHE A 137 3.65 -13.29 -5.17
CA PHE A 137 4.95 -13.18 -4.48
C PHE A 137 4.83 -13.18 -2.95
N ARG A 138 3.87 -12.43 -2.39
CA ARG A 138 3.76 -12.19 -0.95
C ARG A 138 2.40 -12.59 -0.37
N THR A 139 1.37 -12.51 -1.17
CA THR A 139 0.02 -12.93 -0.80
C THR A 139 -0.36 -14.15 -1.61
N GLU A 140 -0.94 -15.16 -0.94
CA GLU A 140 -1.47 -16.36 -1.56
C GLU A 140 -2.92 -16.16 -1.99
N ILE A 141 -3.29 -16.83 -3.08
CA ILE A 141 -4.66 -16.73 -3.66
C ILE A 141 -5.73 -17.22 -2.68
N GLU A 142 -5.38 -18.13 -1.78
CA GLU A 142 -6.25 -18.69 -0.75
C GLU A 142 -6.76 -17.63 0.22
N ALA A 143 -5.96 -16.58 0.50
CA ALA A 143 -6.35 -15.44 1.34
C ALA A 143 -7.56 -14.69 0.78
N HIS A 144 -7.73 -14.66 -0.53
CA HIS A 144 -8.75 -13.84 -1.20
C HIS A 144 -10.18 -14.27 -0.82
N ARG A 145 -10.40 -15.56 -0.61
CA ARG A 145 -11.71 -16.07 -0.18
C ARG A 145 -12.03 -15.65 1.25
N GLU A 146 -11.06 -15.72 2.15
CA GLU A 146 -11.22 -15.33 3.55
C GLU A 146 -11.44 -13.80 3.66
N ILE A 147 -10.69 -13.00 2.88
CA ILE A 147 -10.85 -11.54 2.78
C ILE A 147 -12.28 -11.20 2.31
N GLN A 148 -12.75 -11.82 1.23
CA GLN A 148 -14.08 -11.60 0.70
C GLN A 148 -15.16 -11.96 1.72
N ALA A 149 -15.03 -13.10 2.38
CA ALA A 149 -16.00 -13.58 3.36
C ALA A 149 -16.07 -12.68 4.60
N PHE A 150 -14.92 -12.25 5.11
CA PHE A 150 -14.85 -11.44 6.33
C PHE A 150 -15.33 -10.00 6.10
N PHE A 151 -14.89 -9.36 5.03
CA PHE A 151 -15.30 -7.99 4.73
C PHE A 151 -16.68 -7.87 4.06
N ASP A 152 -17.25 -8.98 3.59
CA ASP A 152 -18.52 -9.03 2.83
C ASP A 152 -18.49 -8.07 1.62
N ILE A 153 -17.41 -8.12 0.85
CA ILE A 153 -17.17 -7.31 -0.33
C ILE A 153 -16.52 -8.14 -1.44
N GLU A 154 -16.87 -7.89 -2.71
CA GLU A 154 -16.27 -8.58 -3.84
C GLU A 154 -14.75 -8.39 -3.85
N VAL A 155 -14.01 -9.48 -4.03
CA VAL A 155 -12.57 -9.48 -4.26
C VAL A 155 -12.26 -9.74 -5.73
N VAL A 156 -11.47 -8.85 -6.34
CA VAL A 156 -10.94 -9.00 -7.69
C VAL A 156 -9.48 -9.41 -7.60
N SER A 157 -9.21 -10.68 -7.88
CA SER A 157 -7.86 -11.23 -7.84
C SER A 157 -7.05 -10.79 -9.06
N ILE A 158 -5.85 -10.23 -8.84
CA ILE A 158 -4.92 -9.81 -9.89
C ILE A 158 -3.53 -10.36 -9.61
N ARG A 159 -2.93 -11.02 -10.62
CA ARG A 159 -1.65 -11.71 -10.47
C ARG A 159 -0.49 -10.84 -10.89
N LEU A 160 0.49 -10.72 -10.01
CA LEU A 160 1.79 -10.12 -10.30
C LEU A 160 2.72 -11.14 -10.97
N THR A 161 3.49 -10.68 -11.97
CA THR A 161 4.43 -11.52 -12.74
C THR A 161 5.85 -10.96 -12.78
N ASP A 162 6.06 -9.74 -12.31
CA ASP A 162 7.38 -9.12 -12.22
C ASP A 162 7.77 -8.95 -10.75
N ALA A 163 8.83 -9.64 -10.33
CA ALA A 163 9.29 -9.66 -8.93
C ALA A 163 9.72 -8.27 -8.40
N ARG A 164 9.98 -7.30 -9.26
CA ARG A 164 10.23 -5.91 -8.85
C ARG A 164 8.98 -5.30 -8.21
N PHE A 165 7.81 -5.74 -8.65
CA PHE A 165 6.52 -5.31 -8.12
C PHE A 165 5.92 -6.44 -7.28
N TYR A 166 6.53 -6.69 -6.12
CA TYR A 166 6.20 -7.82 -5.25
C TYR A 166 4.89 -7.64 -4.45
N HIS A 167 4.38 -6.40 -4.38
CA HIS A 167 3.03 -6.03 -3.92
C HIS A 167 2.32 -5.22 -4.99
N ILE A 168 0.98 -5.27 -5.05
CA ILE A 168 0.25 -4.46 -6.03
C ILE A 168 0.37 -2.97 -5.77
N ASP A 169 0.51 -2.52 -4.53
CA ASP A 169 0.64 -1.09 -4.20
C ASP A 169 1.90 -0.45 -4.79
N THR A 170 2.90 -1.24 -5.21
CA THR A 170 4.10 -0.75 -5.89
C THR A 170 3.87 -0.40 -7.35
N CYS A 171 2.81 -0.95 -7.97
CA CYS A 171 2.52 -0.79 -9.40
C CYS A 171 1.04 -0.48 -9.72
N PHE A 172 0.20 -0.26 -8.69
CA PHE A 172 -1.24 -0.11 -8.82
C PHE A 172 -1.80 0.81 -7.73
N CYS A 173 -2.43 1.91 -8.11
CA CYS A 173 -2.97 2.90 -7.19
C CYS A 173 -4.41 3.27 -7.58
N PRO A 174 -5.43 2.75 -6.89
CA PRO A 174 -6.79 3.22 -7.03
C PRO A 174 -6.90 4.68 -6.57
N LEU A 175 -7.48 5.53 -7.42
CA LEU A 175 -7.65 6.95 -7.18
C LEU A 175 -9.13 7.32 -7.03
N THR A 176 -9.40 8.42 -6.36
CA THR A 176 -10.74 8.98 -6.18
C THR A 176 -11.52 9.04 -7.50
N ASP A 177 -12.85 8.95 -7.43
CA ASP A 177 -13.77 8.93 -8.57
C ASP A 177 -13.60 7.74 -9.53
N GLY A 178 -12.95 6.66 -9.06
CA GLY A 178 -12.73 5.43 -9.81
C GLY A 178 -11.70 5.56 -10.91
N PHE A 179 -10.78 6.50 -10.79
CA PHE A 179 -9.54 6.48 -11.57
C PHE A 179 -8.60 5.40 -11.05
N LEU A 180 -7.73 4.94 -11.93
CA LEU A 180 -6.69 3.98 -11.61
C LEU A 180 -5.38 4.40 -12.27
N MET A 181 -4.34 4.58 -11.47
CA MET A 181 -2.97 4.75 -11.93
C MET A 181 -2.25 3.42 -11.78
N TYR A 182 -1.73 2.83 -12.87
CA TYR A 182 -1.11 1.52 -12.80
C TYR A 182 -0.11 1.25 -13.93
N HIS A 183 0.78 0.28 -13.69
CA HIS A 183 1.78 -0.22 -14.64
C HIS A 183 1.35 -1.59 -15.21
N PRO A 184 0.71 -1.67 -16.38
CA PRO A 184 0.16 -2.91 -16.94
C PRO A 184 1.17 -4.06 -17.07
N PRO A 185 2.47 -3.84 -17.41
CA PRO A 185 3.43 -4.94 -17.56
C PRO A 185 3.71 -5.74 -16.28
N ALA A 186 3.35 -5.21 -15.09
CA ALA A 186 3.49 -5.93 -13.83
C ALA A 186 2.54 -7.13 -13.70
N PHE A 187 1.46 -7.17 -14.50
CA PHE A 187 0.37 -8.13 -14.38
C PHE A 187 0.32 -9.13 -15.53
N ASP A 188 -0.19 -10.33 -15.28
CA ASP A 188 -0.48 -11.30 -16.33
C ASP A 188 -1.63 -10.83 -17.25
N TYR A 189 -1.86 -11.59 -18.32
CA TYR A 189 -2.86 -11.22 -19.33
C TYR A 189 -4.28 -11.18 -18.76
N ASP A 190 -4.68 -12.18 -17.97
CA ASP A 190 -6.04 -12.29 -17.43
C ASP A 190 -6.32 -11.18 -16.41
N SER A 191 -5.34 -10.83 -15.58
CA SER A 191 -5.43 -9.72 -14.64
C SER A 191 -5.60 -8.37 -15.36
N ARG A 192 -4.89 -8.16 -16.48
CA ARG A 192 -5.07 -6.95 -17.29
C ARG A 192 -6.48 -6.88 -17.87
N ILE A 193 -7.02 -7.98 -18.37
CA ILE A 193 -8.42 -8.03 -18.85
C ILE A 193 -9.39 -7.74 -17.70
N ALA A 194 -9.18 -8.29 -16.51
CA ALA A 194 -10.01 -8.03 -15.33
C ALA A 194 -9.99 -6.54 -14.95
N ILE A 195 -8.82 -5.90 -14.96
CA ILE A 195 -8.66 -4.46 -14.71
C ILE A 195 -9.39 -3.65 -15.78
N GLU A 196 -9.16 -3.96 -17.04
CA GLU A 196 -9.68 -3.22 -18.18
C GLU A 196 -11.20 -3.34 -18.34
N SER A 197 -11.79 -4.45 -17.92
CA SER A 197 -13.23 -4.64 -17.90
C SER A 197 -13.96 -3.80 -16.85
N ARG A 198 -13.27 -3.44 -15.75
CA ARG A 198 -13.85 -2.71 -14.61
C ARG A 198 -13.55 -1.21 -14.65
N ILE A 199 -12.42 -0.81 -15.18
CA ILE A 199 -12.00 0.58 -15.26
C ILE A 199 -12.05 1.04 -16.71
N PRO A 200 -12.91 2.01 -17.05
CA PRO A 200 -13.03 2.49 -18.43
C PRO A 200 -11.75 3.22 -18.89
N PRO A 201 -11.44 3.21 -20.22
CA PRO A 201 -10.19 3.75 -20.75
C PRO A 201 -9.84 5.18 -20.29
N HIS A 202 -10.83 6.05 -20.21
CA HIS A 202 -10.63 7.46 -19.81
C HIS A 202 -10.33 7.65 -18.32
N LYS A 203 -10.47 6.61 -17.52
CA LYS A 203 -10.11 6.59 -16.09
C LYS A 203 -8.83 5.80 -15.79
N ARG A 204 -8.16 5.26 -16.81
CA ARG A 204 -6.90 4.56 -16.67
C ARG A 204 -5.72 5.50 -16.92
N ILE A 205 -4.90 5.75 -15.92
CA ILE A 205 -3.64 6.49 -16.03
C ILE A 205 -2.52 5.47 -16.10
N ILE A 206 -2.06 5.21 -17.32
CA ILE A 206 -1.02 4.20 -17.56
C ILE A 206 0.32 4.77 -17.14
N VAL A 207 1.06 4.02 -16.32
CA VAL A 207 2.40 4.37 -15.87
C VAL A 207 3.42 3.57 -16.68
N ASP A 208 4.41 4.24 -17.25
CA ASP A 208 5.47 3.60 -18.01
C ASP A 208 6.54 2.96 -17.10
N THR A 209 7.52 2.29 -17.71
CA THR A 209 8.56 1.58 -16.96
C THR A 209 9.48 2.52 -16.18
N PHE A 210 9.69 3.75 -16.67
CA PHE A 210 10.52 4.74 -15.98
C PHE A 210 9.85 5.20 -14.68
N ASP A 211 8.60 5.68 -14.77
CA ASP A 211 7.84 6.13 -13.61
C ASP A 211 7.55 4.98 -12.61
N ALA A 212 7.24 3.77 -13.12
CA ALA A 212 7.04 2.59 -12.28
C ALA A 212 8.32 2.21 -11.53
N GLY A 213 9.49 2.29 -12.19
CA GLY A 213 10.79 2.07 -11.55
C GLY A 213 11.16 3.12 -10.50
N ASN A 214 10.53 4.30 -10.53
CA ASN A 214 10.66 5.33 -9.51
C ASN A 214 9.52 5.30 -8.47
N PHE A 215 8.75 4.20 -8.41
CA PHE A 215 7.64 4.00 -7.47
C PHE A 215 6.51 5.02 -7.58
N ALA A 216 6.25 5.59 -8.76
CA ALA A 216 5.19 6.57 -8.93
C ALA A 216 3.79 6.02 -8.60
N CYS A 217 3.55 4.70 -8.79
CA CYS A 217 2.30 4.05 -8.40
C CYS A 217 2.16 3.86 -6.88
N ASN A 218 3.27 3.84 -6.14
CA ASN A 218 3.24 3.70 -4.68
C ASN A 218 2.89 5.05 -4.03
N ALA A 219 1.67 5.50 -4.28
CA ALA A 219 1.17 6.82 -3.96
C ALA A 219 0.00 6.80 -2.97
N VAL A 220 -0.09 7.83 -2.14
CA VAL A 220 -1.23 8.08 -1.24
C VAL A 220 -2.20 9.02 -1.92
N ASN A 221 -3.46 8.57 -2.10
CA ASN A 221 -4.51 9.41 -2.64
C ASN A 221 -5.48 9.87 -1.55
N ILE A 222 -5.64 11.18 -1.36
CA ILE A 222 -6.57 11.81 -0.41
C ILE A 222 -7.37 12.87 -1.18
N GLY A 223 -8.65 12.57 -1.46
CA GLY A 223 -9.48 13.44 -2.30
C GLY A 223 -8.86 13.63 -3.69
N ASP A 224 -8.63 14.88 -4.09
CA ASP A 224 -7.99 15.23 -5.35
C ASP A 224 -6.45 15.27 -5.32
N ARG A 225 -5.84 14.84 -4.20
CA ARG A 225 -4.40 14.89 -4.01
C ARG A 225 -3.76 13.52 -4.19
N VAL A 226 -2.62 13.49 -4.87
CA VAL A 226 -1.78 12.31 -5.04
C VAL A 226 -0.39 12.65 -4.50
N ILE A 227 -0.01 12.03 -3.39
CA ILE A 227 1.27 12.21 -2.72
C ILE A 227 2.15 11.01 -3.07
N LEU A 228 3.31 11.25 -3.67
CA LEU A 228 4.21 10.23 -4.18
C LEU A 228 5.67 10.68 -4.08
N ASN A 229 6.62 9.75 -4.30
CA ASN A 229 8.05 10.08 -4.30
C ASN A 229 8.40 11.03 -5.45
N SER A 230 8.19 10.59 -6.67
CA SER A 230 8.45 11.40 -7.87
C SER A 230 7.65 10.91 -9.07
N ALA A 231 7.39 11.79 -10.03
CA ALA A 231 6.75 11.45 -11.29
C ALA A 231 7.33 12.30 -12.44
N SER A 232 7.41 11.70 -13.62
CA SER A 232 7.81 12.45 -14.82
C SER A 232 6.79 13.55 -15.17
N GLU A 233 7.21 14.58 -15.87
CA GLU A 233 6.32 15.64 -16.34
C GLU A 233 5.13 15.10 -17.16
N PRO A 234 5.30 14.08 -18.06
CA PRO A 234 4.17 13.47 -18.75
C PRO A 234 3.16 12.79 -17.83
N LEU A 235 3.62 12.13 -16.73
CA LEU A 235 2.71 11.51 -15.76
C LEU A 235 1.99 12.58 -14.93
N LYS A 236 2.71 13.59 -14.45
CA LYS A 236 2.11 14.74 -13.75
C LYS A 236 1.04 15.42 -14.59
N ALA A 237 1.31 15.67 -15.87
CA ALA A 237 0.33 16.26 -16.78
C ALA A 237 -0.94 15.42 -16.93
N ARG A 238 -0.82 14.09 -17.02
CA ARG A 238 -1.98 13.18 -17.08
C ARG A 238 -2.79 13.17 -15.79
N LEU A 239 -2.14 13.19 -14.64
CA LEU A 239 -2.78 13.29 -13.33
C LEU A 239 -3.54 14.65 -13.21
N MET A 240 -2.90 15.75 -13.60
CA MET A 240 -3.54 17.08 -13.59
C MET A 240 -4.74 17.16 -14.53
N LEU A 241 -4.66 16.60 -15.74
CA LEU A 241 -5.78 16.52 -16.68
C LEU A 241 -6.95 15.67 -16.14
N ALA A 242 -6.65 14.67 -15.32
CA ALA A 242 -7.65 13.87 -14.62
C ALA A 242 -8.22 14.57 -13.36
N GLY A 243 -7.75 15.78 -13.04
CA GLY A 243 -8.23 16.60 -11.91
C GLY A 243 -7.45 16.42 -10.61
N PHE A 244 -6.31 15.72 -10.63
CA PHE A 244 -5.50 15.51 -9.43
C PHE A 244 -4.39 16.55 -9.28
N ARG A 245 -4.06 16.87 -8.03
CA ARG A 245 -2.90 17.68 -7.64
C ARG A 245 -1.81 16.73 -7.16
N VAL A 246 -0.65 16.80 -7.78
CA VAL A 246 0.52 15.97 -7.44
C VAL A 246 1.35 16.68 -6.39
N HIS A 247 1.69 15.97 -5.32
CA HIS A 247 2.59 16.39 -4.26
C HIS A 247 3.77 15.42 -4.23
N GLU A 248 4.95 15.90 -4.59
CA GLU A 248 6.18 15.10 -4.55
C GLU A 248 6.84 15.25 -3.18
N VAL A 249 7.21 14.12 -2.56
CA VAL A 249 7.95 14.05 -1.30
C VAL A 249 9.10 13.07 -1.49
N GLU A 250 10.33 13.54 -1.33
CA GLU A 250 11.50 12.69 -1.49
C GLU A 250 11.51 11.55 -0.46
N LEU A 251 11.70 10.31 -0.94
CA LEU A 251 11.68 9.08 -0.15
C LEU A 251 12.81 8.13 -0.55
N SER A 252 13.95 8.68 -1.00
CA SER A 252 15.07 7.90 -1.53
C SER A 252 15.62 6.86 -0.54
N GLU A 253 15.56 7.12 0.76
CA GLU A 253 15.99 6.15 1.77
C GLU A 253 15.07 4.93 1.82
N PHE A 254 13.76 5.12 1.70
CA PHE A 254 12.78 4.03 1.72
C PHE A 254 12.78 3.22 0.41
N LEU A 255 13.12 3.84 -0.71
CA LEU A 255 13.31 3.13 -1.98
C LEU A 255 14.39 2.06 -1.90
N LYS A 256 15.42 2.23 -1.06
CA LYS A 256 16.46 1.23 -0.80
C LYS A 256 15.90 -0.08 -0.22
N ALA A 257 14.80 0.01 0.53
CA ALA A 257 14.07 -1.16 1.04
C ALA A 257 12.90 -1.60 0.13
N GLY A 258 12.72 -0.94 -1.02
CA GLY A 258 11.67 -1.27 -1.98
C GLY A 258 10.30 -0.72 -1.61
N GLY A 259 10.21 0.35 -0.81
CA GLY A 259 8.96 1.00 -0.43
C GLY A 259 8.97 2.51 -0.68
N SER A 260 7.79 3.13 -0.74
CA SER A 260 7.60 4.56 -0.92
C SER A 260 6.36 5.04 -0.16
N ALA A 261 5.72 6.12 -0.58
CA ALA A 261 4.67 6.82 0.16
C ALA A 261 3.52 5.91 0.63
N LYS A 262 2.99 5.04 -0.28
CA LYS A 262 1.89 4.13 0.07
C LYS A 262 2.34 3.04 1.05
N CYS A 263 3.53 2.46 0.86
CA CYS A 263 4.06 1.45 1.77
C CYS A 263 4.20 1.96 3.21
N LEU A 264 4.52 3.24 3.40
CA LEU A 264 4.67 3.91 4.70
C LEU A 264 3.33 4.23 5.38
N THR A 265 2.19 3.87 4.77
CA THR A 265 0.87 4.32 5.22
C THR A 265 -0.18 3.23 5.14
N LEU A 266 -0.98 3.08 6.19
CA LEU A 266 -2.21 2.29 6.15
C LEU A 266 -3.41 3.20 6.39
N ARG A 267 -4.33 3.25 5.43
CA ARG A 267 -5.60 3.96 5.61
C ARG A 267 -6.52 3.16 6.55
N LEU A 268 -7.04 3.83 7.58
CA LEU A 268 -7.90 3.24 8.62
C LEU A 268 -9.39 3.56 8.40
N THR A 269 -9.71 4.44 7.45
CA THR A 269 -11.07 4.93 7.18
C THR A 269 -11.46 4.67 5.73
N GLU A 270 -11.42 3.41 5.33
CA GLU A 270 -11.93 3.04 4.00
C GLU A 270 -13.46 3.19 3.95
N PRO A 271 -14.03 3.79 2.88
CA PRO A 271 -15.46 3.99 2.79
C PRO A 271 -16.20 2.65 2.69
N VAL A 272 -17.16 2.44 3.58
CA VAL A 272 -18.05 1.27 3.54
C VAL A 272 -19.23 1.56 2.63
N ARG A 273 -19.63 0.58 1.82
CA ARG A 273 -20.80 0.68 0.95
C ARG A 273 -22.06 0.88 1.80
N GLU A 274 -22.87 1.91 1.51
CA GLU A 274 -24.17 2.06 2.14
C GLU A 274 -25.05 0.84 1.78
N GLY A 275 -25.41 0.04 2.79
CA GLY A 275 -26.22 -1.18 2.63
C GLY A 275 -25.58 -2.48 3.09
N SER A 276 -24.31 -2.49 3.51
CA SER A 276 -23.63 -3.64 4.12
C SER A 276 -23.75 -3.59 5.65
N ARG A 277 -24.97 -3.60 6.18
CA ARG A 277 -25.25 -3.77 7.63
C ARG A 277 -26.30 -4.83 7.83
#